data_cc32d826d019bfa48d2143b25a48da6c
#
_entry.id   cc32d826d019bfa48d2143b25a48da6c
#
_cell.length_a   1.000
_cell.length_b   1.000
_cell.length_c   1.000
_cell.angle_alpha   90.00
_cell.angle_beta   90.00
_cell.angle_gamma   90.00
#
_symmetry.space_group_name_H-M   'P 1'
#
loop_
_entity.id
_entity.type
_entity.pdbx_description
1 polymer ?
#
loop_
_entity_poly.entity_id
_entity_poly.type
_entity_poly.pdbx_seq_one_letter_code
_entity_poly.pdbx_strand_id
1 'polypeptide(L)'
;MPVALSAQSAIDAYAMSQTDFRGTARFMAMGGAFGALGGDVTSMNQNPAGIGVYRSSDVSVTVDFDMQSAKSEDRSFSDKMDQTKVSCNSFGYIGAYRLNSDGLRTFNWGVSYNRSASKARAFRGQMRDLQSSLSNYIAGCVNDQGWNADELASADYATTSVPWINILAYDGSLINPRSDGKSFQGLYGDGTNGYGEYEVKEEGGVDEFNLSFGGNVKDVLYWGLSVGITDINYKTYTYYGEALDNAYINDDITGVGNVVMGSSMYALENYLHTTGTGFNLKLGVIARPNNMLRIGVAFHTPTYYSMKDAYNTSLGFDYSGQKSSVSTDYGETWYRLRTPWRFIGSLAGVIGTKGIISLDYERVAYDSMKLQDDYGNDYFDTNGDISNYYKGVNIIRIGAEYRVDPQLSLRAGYSYETSPVNDDALNNRIDIYTVSTTPAYGFDKDTQHFSFGAGYKFGKVYADIAYVHRTKEREYHAFSPVVAYGEASPSNLIKHNSDQIVATLGVRF
;
A
#
# COMPACT_ATOMS: atom_id res chain seq x y z
N MET A 1 12.54 -30.44 5.93
CA MET A 1 12.52 -29.31 6.88
C MET A 1 11.08 -28.84 6.93
N PRO A 2 10.48 -28.55 8.08
CA PRO A 2 9.15 -27.97 8.06
C PRO A 2 9.30 -26.62 7.34
N VAL A 3 8.62 -26.46 6.22
CA VAL A 3 8.43 -25.17 5.59
C VAL A 3 7.65 -24.36 6.61
N ALA A 4 8.32 -23.41 7.27
CA ALA A 4 7.62 -22.44 8.09
C ALA A 4 6.64 -21.74 7.12
N LEU A 5 5.35 -22.01 7.26
CA LEU A 5 4.31 -21.31 6.54
C LEU A 5 4.48 -19.84 6.87
N SER A 6 5.04 -19.09 5.93
CA SER A 6 5.18 -17.66 6.05
C SER A 6 3.75 -17.10 6.03
N ALA A 7 3.31 -16.56 7.16
CA ALA A 7 2.01 -15.90 7.27
C ALA A 7 1.99 -14.55 6.50
N GLN A 8 3.09 -14.19 5.84
CA GLN A 8 3.27 -12.95 5.10
C GLN A 8 3.73 -13.22 3.68
N SER A 9 3.18 -12.45 2.75
CA SER A 9 3.50 -12.53 1.32
C SER A 9 4.29 -11.31 0.83
N ALA A 10 4.82 -11.42 -0.39
CA ALA A 10 5.38 -10.29 -1.10
C ALA A 10 4.36 -9.15 -1.31
N ILE A 11 3.07 -9.51 -1.45
CA ILE A 11 1.96 -8.55 -1.59
C ILE A 11 1.80 -7.72 -0.30
N ASP A 12 1.89 -8.37 0.88
CA ASP A 12 1.79 -7.67 2.18
C ASP A 12 3.00 -6.76 2.40
N ALA A 13 4.22 -7.23 2.06
CA ALA A 13 5.42 -6.42 2.13
C ALA A 13 5.28 -5.13 1.31
N TYR A 14 4.76 -5.23 0.09
CA TYR A 14 4.48 -4.07 -0.74
C TYR A 14 3.38 -3.19 -0.14
N ALA A 15 2.26 -3.76 0.28
CA ALA A 15 1.15 -3.02 0.87
C ALA A 15 1.59 -2.18 2.07
N MET A 16 2.44 -2.73 2.97
CA MET A 16 2.94 -2.01 4.15
C MET A 16 4.07 -1.02 3.81
N SER A 17 4.78 -1.19 2.70
CA SER A 17 5.89 -0.32 2.26
C SER A 17 5.45 0.91 1.46
N GLN A 18 4.19 0.96 1.02
CA GLN A 18 3.66 2.07 0.23
C GLN A 18 3.58 3.36 1.05
N THR A 19 3.92 4.48 0.41
CA THR A 19 3.69 5.82 0.93
C THR A 19 2.82 6.60 -0.04
N ASP A 20 1.99 7.51 0.49
CA ASP A 20 1.14 8.37 -0.30
C ASP A 20 1.77 9.75 -0.54
N PHE A 21 1.26 10.43 -1.55
CA PHE A 21 1.53 11.84 -1.80
C PHE A 21 0.75 12.71 -0.78
N ARG A 22 1.39 13.01 0.37
CA ARG A 22 0.77 13.75 1.48
C ARG A 22 1.74 14.75 2.11
N GLY A 23 1.20 15.84 2.69
CA GLY A 23 1.99 16.87 3.34
C GLY A 23 1.18 18.16 3.55
N THR A 24 1.87 19.30 3.63
CA THR A 24 1.21 20.61 3.71
C THR A 24 0.48 20.94 2.41
N ALA A 25 -0.51 21.83 2.47
CA ALA A 25 -1.23 22.28 1.28
C ALA A 25 -0.28 22.91 0.25
N ARG A 26 0.74 23.64 0.69
CA ARG A 26 1.77 24.22 -0.20
C ARG A 26 2.55 23.13 -0.93
N PHE A 27 3.01 22.11 -0.23
CA PHE A 27 3.71 20.94 -0.77
C PHE A 27 2.85 20.21 -1.80
N MET A 28 1.62 19.90 -1.44
CA MET A 28 0.71 19.15 -2.29
C MET A 28 0.28 19.95 -3.52
N ALA A 29 0.05 21.27 -3.39
CA ALA A 29 -0.28 22.16 -4.52
C ALA A 29 0.82 22.24 -5.58
N MET A 30 2.07 21.97 -5.21
CA MET A 30 3.22 21.96 -6.14
C MET A 30 3.59 20.54 -6.61
N GLY A 31 2.65 19.59 -6.58
CA GLY A 31 2.90 18.23 -7.02
C GLY A 31 3.98 17.49 -6.19
N GLY A 32 4.35 18.00 -5.00
CA GLY A 32 5.42 17.44 -4.17
C GLY A 32 6.84 17.72 -4.65
N ALA A 33 7.04 18.62 -5.61
CA ALA A 33 8.36 18.97 -6.15
C ALA A 33 9.11 19.94 -5.22
N PHE A 34 9.57 19.43 -4.07
CA PHE A 34 10.16 20.24 -2.98
C PHE A 34 11.59 19.88 -2.60
N GLY A 35 12.18 18.86 -3.21
CA GLY A 35 13.49 18.34 -2.83
C GLY A 35 14.64 19.35 -2.92
N ALA A 36 14.52 20.42 -3.73
CA ALA A 36 15.48 21.52 -3.79
C ALA A 36 14.97 22.84 -3.18
N LEU A 37 13.72 22.92 -2.74
CA LEU A 37 13.11 24.17 -2.28
C LEU A 37 13.28 24.44 -0.80
N GLY A 38 12.85 23.51 0.05
CA GLY A 38 12.81 23.68 1.50
C GLY A 38 11.86 24.80 1.98
N GLY A 39 11.93 25.13 3.26
CA GLY A 39 11.08 26.17 3.86
C GLY A 39 9.61 25.78 3.96
N ASP A 40 9.35 24.48 4.12
CA ASP A 40 8.07 23.84 4.38
C ASP A 40 8.27 22.69 5.38
N VAL A 41 7.34 22.46 6.30
CA VAL A 41 7.45 21.42 7.32
C VAL A 41 7.55 20.02 6.70
N THR A 42 6.85 19.77 5.58
CA THR A 42 6.92 18.49 4.86
C THR A 42 8.33 18.22 4.30
N SER A 43 9.17 19.24 4.10
CA SER A 43 10.54 19.06 3.62
C SER A 43 11.39 18.20 4.56
N MET A 44 11.11 18.18 5.88
CA MET A 44 11.76 17.28 6.83
C MET A 44 11.59 15.81 6.45
N ASN A 45 10.48 15.49 5.79
CA ASN A 45 10.14 14.14 5.37
C ASN A 45 10.71 13.78 3.99
N GLN A 46 10.81 14.76 3.06
CA GLN A 46 11.28 14.51 1.69
C GLN A 46 12.79 14.77 1.51
N ASN A 47 13.26 15.98 1.85
CA ASN A 47 14.68 16.34 1.88
C ASN A 47 14.95 17.14 3.15
N PRO A 48 15.54 16.55 4.19
CA PRO A 48 15.74 17.20 5.47
C PRO A 48 16.64 18.45 5.40
N ALA A 49 17.44 18.62 4.34
CA ALA A 49 18.19 19.85 4.13
C ALA A 49 17.30 21.09 4.00
N GLY A 50 16.03 20.89 3.65
CA GLY A 50 15.03 21.96 3.57
C GLY A 50 14.79 22.68 4.90
N ILE A 51 15.09 22.04 6.05
CA ILE A 51 15.04 22.69 7.37
C ILE A 51 16.09 23.81 7.49
N GLY A 52 17.25 23.66 6.84
CA GLY A 52 18.32 24.66 6.84
C GLY A 52 17.96 25.97 6.12
N VAL A 53 16.88 25.95 5.32
CA VAL A 53 16.41 27.15 4.58
C VAL A 53 15.64 28.11 5.50
N TYR A 54 15.16 27.67 6.65
CA TYR A 54 14.40 28.49 7.58
C TYR A 54 15.28 29.55 8.24
N ARG A 55 14.74 30.77 8.32
CA ARG A 55 15.39 31.94 8.95
C ARG A 55 14.61 32.47 10.16
N SER A 56 13.44 31.91 10.41
CA SER A 56 12.56 32.18 11.55
C SER A 56 11.88 30.87 11.93
N SER A 57 11.48 30.74 13.18
CA SER A 57 10.73 29.58 13.66
C SER A 57 9.36 29.51 13.00
N ASP A 58 8.85 28.31 12.83
CA ASP A 58 7.59 28.02 12.14
C ASP A 58 6.81 26.93 12.90
N VAL A 59 5.51 27.08 13.00
CA VAL A 59 4.59 26.04 13.45
C VAL A 59 3.44 25.96 12.48
N SER A 60 3.06 24.75 12.07
CA SER A 60 1.92 24.56 11.16
C SER A 60 1.18 23.26 11.41
N VAL A 61 -0.10 23.27 11.04
CA VAL A 61 -1.00 22.11 11.05
C VAL A 61 -1.71 22.03 9.71
N THR A 62 -1.91 20.80 9.23
CA THR A 62 -2.58 20.52 7.96
C THR A 62 -3.68 19.49 8.15
N VAL A 63 -4.85 19.78 7.62
CA VAL A 63 -6.02 18.90 7.58
C VAL A 63 -6.36 18.57 6.13
N ASP A 64 -6.80 17.36 5.89
CA ASP A 64 -7.13 16.79 4.59
C ASP A 64 -8.54 16.21 4.59
N PHE A 65 -9.31 16.52 3.53
CA PHE A 65 -10.60 15.95 3.20
C PHE A 65 -10.40 15.13 1.91
N ASP A 66 -10.37 13.83 2.04
CA ASP A 66 -10.12 12.88 0.94
C ASP A 66 -11.43 12.21 0.53
N MET A 67 -11.93 12.54 -0.65
CA MET A 67 -13.12 11.97 -1.27
C MET A 67 -12.67 10.93 -2.30
N GLN A 68 -12.84 9.67 -1.97
CA GLN A 68 -12.40 8.54 -2.77
C GLN A 68 -13.57 7.88 -3.48
N SER A 69 -13.32 7.44 -4.70
CA SER A 69 -14.24 6.66 -5.51
C SER A 69 -13.50 5.48 -6.13
N ALA A 70 -14.00 4.28 -5.90
CA ALA A 70 -13.51 3.07 -6.53
C ALA A 70 -14.58 2.49 -7.46
N LYS A 71 -14.26 2.32 -8.73
CA LYS A 71 -15.13 1.73 -9.73
C LYS A 71 -14.53 0.43 -10.23
N SER A 72 -15.27 -0.66 -10.05
CA SER A 72 -14.98 -1.97 -10.61
C SER A 72 -15.70 -2.12 -11.95
N GLU A 73 -15.01 -2.61 -12.95
CA GLU A 73 -15.57 -2.85 -14.29
C GLU A 73 -15.29 -4.30 -14.70
N ASP A 74 -16.36 -5.06 -14.94
CA ASP A 74 -16.35 -6.32 -15.66
C ASP A 74 -17.23 -6.15 -16.90
N ARG A 75 -16.95 -6.89 -17.96
CA ARG A 75 -17.57 -6.83 -19.33
C ARG A 75 -18.96 -6.21 -19.41
N SER A 76 -19.88 -6.57 -18.51
CA SER A 76 -21.29 -6.13 -18.51
C SER A 76 -21.76 -5.58 -17.15
N PHE A 77 -20.90 -5.56 -16.16
CA PHE A 77 -21.22 -5.11 -14.80
C PHE A 77 -20.25 -4.02 -14.34
N SER A 78 -20.78 -3.02 -13.67
CA SER A 78 -19.99 -1.94 -13.07
C SER A 78 -20.56 -1.61 -11.71
N ASP A 79 -19.73 -1.65 -10.70
CA ASP A 79 -20.07 -1.22 -9.35
C ASP A 79 -19.15 -0.09 -8.88
N LYS A 80 -19.66 0.77 -8.03
CA LYS A 80 -18.97 1.96 -7.53
C LYS A 80 -19.12 2.06 -6.02
N MET A 81 -18.02 2.27 -5.33
CA MET A 81 -18.00 2.62 -3.91
C MET A 81 -17.37 3.99 -3.71
N ASP A 82 -18.05 4.83 -2.94
CA ASP A 82 -17.56 6.16 -2.55
C ASP A 82 -17.29 6.19 -1.05
N GLN A 83 -16.17 6.82 -0.65
CA GLN A 83 -15.79 7.00 0.74
C GLN A 83 -15.19 8.39 0.95
N THR A 84 -15.53 9.03 2.06
CA THR A 84 -14.93 10.31 2.46
C THR A 84 -14.21 10.15 3.78
N LYS A 85 -12.97 10.64 3.86
CA LYS A 85 -12.17 10.60 5.08
C LYS A 85 -11.58 11.97 5.38
N VAL A 86 -11.62 12.33 6.66
CA VAL A 86 -10.95 13.52 7.20
C VAL A 86 -9.75 13.06 8.02
N SER A 87 -8.59 13.64 7.76
CA SER A 87 -7.37 13.29 8.49
C SER A 87 -6.47 14.50 8.75
N CYS A 88 -5.65 14.40 9.80
CA CYS A 88 -4.52 15.30 9.98
C CYS A 88 -3.38 14.79 9.10
N ASN A 89 -2.96 15.55 8.08
CA ASN A 89 -1.86 15.17 7.20
C ASN A 89 -0.50 15.46 7.81
N SER A 90 -0.37 16.60 8.48
CA SER A 90 0.88 16.97 9.13
C SER A 90 0.68 17.99 10.24
N PHE A 91 1.57 17.91 11.18
CA PHE A 91 1.81 18.93 12.20
C PHE A 91 3.32 19.07 12.39
N GLY A 92 3.83 20.27 12.56
CA GLY A 92 5.25 20.42 12.84
C GLY A 92 5.63 21.76 13.42
N TYR A 93 6.76 21.70 14.12
CA TYR A 93 7.45 22.85 14.69
C TYR A 93 8.91 22.87 14.20
N ILE A 94 9.40 24.03 13.81
CA ILE A 94 10.77 24.26 13.45
C ILE A 94 11.32 25.44 14.26
N GLY A 95 12.38 25.19 15.02
CA GLY A 95 13.17 26.22 15.71
C GLY A 95 14.34 26.62 14.82
N ALA A 96 14.41 27.91 14.45
CA ALA A 96 15.47 28.46 13.62
C ALA A 96 16.37 29.38 14.44
N TYR A 97 17.67 29.01 14.53
CA TYR A 97 18.67 29.78 15.25
C TYR A 97 19.70 30.36 14.29
N ARG A 98 19.86 31.69 14.34
CA ARG A 98 20.93 32.38 13.61
C ARG A 98 22.20 32.32 14.45
N LEU A 99 23.28 31.93 13.80
CA LEU A 99 24.60 31.90 14.40
C LEU A 99 25.43 33.11 13.92
N ASN A 100 26.18 33.68 14.83
CA ASN A 100 27.11 34.76 14.48
C ASN A 100 28.44 34.16 14.01
N SER A 101 28.40 33.46 12.86
CA SER A 101 29.55 32.77 12.28
C SER A 101 29.58 32.99 10.75
N ASP A 102 30.75 33.15 10.20
CA ASP A 102 30.94 33.30 8.74
C ASP A 102 30.78 31.98 7.98
N GLY A 103 30.89 30.86 8.65
CA GLY A 103 30.70 29.51 8.09
C GLY A 103 29.27 29.03 8.18
N LEU A 104 28.86 28.57 9.35
CA LEU A 104 27.52 28.08 9.64
C LEU A 104 26.61 29.25 10.04
N ARG A 105 25.72 29.66 9.16
CA ARG A 105 24.83 30.82 9.33
C ARG A 105 23.63 30.55 10.20
N THR A 106 23.05 29.35 10.06
CA THR A 106 21.92 28.90 10.87
C THR A 106 22.12 27.46 11.28
N PHE A 107 21.63 27.13 12.46
CA PHE A 107 21.39 25.76 12.92
C PHE A 107 19.92 25.66 13.31
N ASN A 108 19.22 24.74 12.68
CA ASN A 108 17.80 24.56 12.87
C ASN A 108 17.50 23.14 13.33
N TRP A 109 16.45 22.99 14.13
CA TRP A 109 15.91 21.69 14.50
C TRP A 109 14.39 21.72 14.38
N GLY A 110 13.77 20.57 14.24
CA GLY A 110 12.33 20.50 14.14
C GLY A 110 11.79 19.12 14.51
N VAL A 111 10.53 19.13 14.89
CA VAL A 111 9.73 17.93 15.10
C VAL A 111 8.51 18.00 14.19
N SER A 112 8.17 16.88 13.57
CA SER A 112 6.96 16.80 12.76
C SER A 112 6.26 15.46 12.92
N TYR A 113 4.96 15.51 12.81
CA TYR A 113 4.09 14.39 12.54
C TYR A 113 3.64 14.46 11.08
N ASN A 114 3.67 13.34 10.38
CA ASN A 114 3.15 13.22 9.02
C ASN A 114 2.40 11.90 8.88
N ARG A 115 1.22 11.94 8.25
CA ARG A 115 0.55 10.75 7.73
C ARG A 115 1.27 10.33 6.45
N SER A 116 2.14 9.30 6.53
CA SER A 116 2.94 8.82 5.40
C SER A 116 2.13 8.02 4.40
N ALA A 117 1.08 7.32 4.85
CA ALA A 117 0.12 6.66 3.97
C ALA A 117 -1.26 6.58 4.64
N SER A 118 -2.32 6.75 3.84
CA SER A 118 -3.68 6.38 4.22
C SER A 118 -4.02 5.03 3.59
N LYS A 119 -4.44 4.09 4.42
CA LYS A 119 -4.89 2.76 3.96
C LYS A 119 -6.41 2.69 3.80
N ALA A 120 -7.13 3.80 4.03
CA ALA A 120 -8.56 3.82 3.84
C ALA A 120 -8.90 3.64 2.36
N ARG A 121 -9.51 2.51 2.04
CA ARG A 121 -9.92 2.15 0.69
C ARG A 121 -11.04 1.11 0.77
N ALA A 122 -12.06 1.24 -0.10
CA ALA A 122 -13.10 0.23 -0.22
C ALA A 122 -13.47 0.06 -1.69
N PHE A 123 -13.66 -1.17 -2.10
CA PHE A 123 -14.14 -1.52 -3.43
C PHE A 123 -14.84 -2.88 -3.42
N ARG A 124 -15.74 -3.09 -4.35
CA ARG A 124 -16.44 -4.35 -4.58
C ARG A 124 -16.75 -4.55 -6.05
N GLY A 125 -17.10 -5.76 -6.42
CA GLY A 125 -17.48 -6.08 -7.78
C GLY A 125 -17.92 -7.52 -7.96
N GLN A 126 -18.22 -7.87 -9.21
CA GLN A 126 -18.55 -9.23 -9.62
C GLN A 126 -17.61 -9.67 -10.74
N MET A 127 -17.33 -10.96 -10.81
CA MET A 127 -16.61 -11.65 -11.86
C MET A 127 -17.56 -12.66 -12.49
N ARG A 128 -18.03 -12.37 -13.69
CA ARG A 128 -19.03 -13.17 -14.40
C ARG A 128 -18.37 -14.20 -15.30
N ASP A 129 -19.15 -15.22 -15.66
CA ASP A 129 -18.73 -16.28 -16.58
C ASP A 129 -17.40 -16.91 -16.14
N LEU A 130 -17.33 -17.32 -14.86
CA LEU A 130 -16.15 -17.98 -14.31
C LEU A 130 -15.73 -19.16 -15.20
N GLN A 131 -14.42 -19.28 -15.42
CA GLN A 131 -13.79 -20.40 -16.13
C GLN A 131 -13.08 -21.36 -15.18
N SER A 132 -12.92 -20.95 -13.94
CA SER A 132 -12.35 -21.72 -12.83
C SER A 132 -12.93 -21.19 -11.52
N SER A 133 -12.70 -21.89 -10.42
CA SER A 133 -13.21 -21.57 -9.09
C SER A 133 -12.07 -21.53 -8.07
N LEU A 134 -12.23 -20.72 -7.02
CA LEU A 134 -11.34 -20.75 -5.86
C LEU A 134 -11.21 -22.18 -5.28
N SER A 135 -12.30 -22.95 -5.29
CA SER A 135 -12.28 -24.33 -4.84
C SER A 135 -11.32 -25.21 -5.65
N ASN A 136 -11.26 -25.01 -6.97
CA ASN A 136 -10.34 -25.73 -7.85
C ASN A 136 -8.89 -25.31 -7.62
N TYR A 137 -8.65 -24.02 -7.44
CA TYR A 137 -7.33 -23.50 -7.06
C TYR A 137 -6.81 -24.14 -5.76
N ILE A 138 -7.67 -24.19 -4.71
CA ILE A 138 -7.29 -24.81 -3.43
C ILE A 138 -7.06 -26.31 -3.60
N ALA A 139 -7.93 -27.03 -4.32
CA ALA A 139 -7.75 -28.45 -4.62
C ALA A 139 -6.43 -28.72 -5.36
N GLY A 140 -6.08 -27.88 -6.32
CA GLY A 140 -4.79 -27.91 -7.02
C GLY A 140 -3.61 -27.76 -6.07
N CYS A 141 -3.62 -26.75 -5.21
CA CYS A 141 -2.58 -26.53 -4.21
C CYS A 141 -2.41 -27.71 -3.25
N VAL A 142 -3.52 -28.30 -2.78
CA VAL A 142 -3.51 -29.48 -1.90
C VAL A 142 -2.88 -30.69 -2.61
N ASN A 143 -3.26 -30.93 -3.88
CA ASN A 143 -2.74 -32.02 -4.69
C ASN A 143 -1.23 -31.85 -4.98
N ASP A 144 -0.78 -30.65 -5.31
CA ASP A 144 0.63 -30.34 -5.60
C ASP A 144 1.51 -30.47 -4.36
N GLN A 145 0.96 -30.14 -3.18
CA GLN A 145 1.64 -30.29 -1.89
C GLN A 145 1.59 -31.74 -1.36
N GLY A 146 0.75 -32.59 -1.94
CA GLY A 146 0.64 -34.03 -1.62
C GLY A 146 -0.06 -34.33 -0.33
N TRP A 147 -0.90 -33.42 0.21
CA TRP A 147 -1.72 -33.68 1.39
C TRP A 147 -2.83 -34.67 1.08
N ASN A 148 -3.14 -35.57 2.02
CA ASN A 148 -4.24 -36.52 1.90
C ASN A 148 -5.41 -36.19 2.86
N ALA A 149 -6.54 -36.88 2.70
CA ALA A 149 -7.74 -36.63 3.48
C ALA A 149 -7.57 -36.83 4.99
N ASP A 150 -6.79 -37.85 5.40
CA ASP A 150 -6.56 -38.16 6.83
C ASP A 150 -5.70 -37.05 7.48
N GLU A 151 -4.73 -36.52 6.75
CA GLU A 151 -3.89 -35.40 7.20
C GLU A 151 -4.69 -34.10 7.35
N LEU A 152 -5.59 -33.79 6.40
CA LEU A 152 -6.46 -32.63 6.50
C LEU A 152 -7.47 -32.77 7.64
N ALA A 153 -8.12 -33.95 7.78
CA ALA A 153 -9.11 -34.20 8.82
C ALA A 153 -8.52 -34.19 10.25
N SER A 154 -7.22 -34.49 10.39
CA SER A 154 -6.53 -34.51 11.69
C SER A 154 -5.72 -33.23 11.97
N ALA A 155 -5.69 -32.29 11.03
CA ALA A 155 -4.91 -31.07 11.17
C ALA A 155 -5.53 -30.11 12.21
N ASP A 156 -4.67 -29.57 13.07
CA ASP A 156 -5.00 -28.56 14.07
C ASP A 156 -4.33 -27.23 13.70
N TYR A 157 -5.10 -26.14 13.63
CA TYR A 157 -4.63 -24.82 13.23
C TYR A 157 -3.41 -24.33 14.03
N ALA A 158 -3.30 -24.70 15.31
CA ALA A 158 -2.23 -24.21 16.18
C ALA A 158 -0.90 -24.95 15.99
N THR A 159 -0.92 -26.20 15.51
CA THR A 159 0.27 -27.09 15.53
C THR A 159 0.66 -27.64 14.17
N THR A 160 -0.19 -27.47 13.16
CA THR A 160 0.00 -28.06 11.82
C THR A 160 0.95 -27.28 10.94
N SER A 161 1.57 -27.97 9.98
CA SER A 161 2.22 -27.37 8.82
C SER A 161 1.31 -27.28 7.59
N VAL A 162 0.08 -27.78 7.68
CA VAL A 162 -0.92 -27.67 6.61
C VAL A 162 -1.38 -26.22 6.49
N PRO A 163 -1.45 -25.64 5.28
CA PRO A 163 -2.03 -24.31 5.09
C PRO A 163 -3.45 -24.21 5.62
N TRP A 164 -3.74 -23.17 6.37
CA TRP A 164 -5.05 -23.00 7.03
C TRP A 164 -6.23 -23.02 6.05
N ILE A 165 -6.04 -22.46 4.85
CA ILE A 165 -7.07 -22.49 3.81
C ILE A 165 -7.39 -23.91 3.34
N ASN A 166 -6.40 -24.83 3.34
CA ASN A 166 -6.60 -26.23 2.94
C ASN A 166 -7.48 -26.96 3.95
N ILE A 167 -7.23 -26.73 5.26
CA ILE A 167 -8.04 -27.29 6.35
C ILE A 167 -9.47 -26.74 6.25
N LEU A 168 -9.59 -25.42 6.17
CA LEU A 168 -10.88 -24.72 6.12
C LEU A 168 -11.71 -25.16 4.90
N ALA A 169 -11.07 -25.34 3.74
CA ALA A 169 -11.73 -25.79 2.52
C ALA A 169 -12.16 -27.25 2.59
N TYR A 170 -11.38 -28.10 3.26
CA TYR A 170 -11.76 -29.51 3.51
C TYR A 170 -12.93 -29.60 4.48
N ASP A 171 -12.86 -28.92 5.62
CA ASP A 171 -13.91 -28.91 6.66
C ASP A 171 -15.22 -28.30 6.12
N GLY A 172 -15.13 -27.33 5.21
CA GLY A 172 -16.27 -26.72 4.53
C GLY A 172 -16.74 -27.45 3.27
N SER A 173 -16.19 -28.63 2.95
CA SER A 173 -16.50 -29.41 1.73
C SER A 173 -16.36 -28.58 0.43
N LEU A 174 -15.51 -27.56 0.46
CA LEU A 174 -15.17 -26.75 -0.71
C LEU A 174 -14.25 -27.53 -1.66
N ILE A 175 -13.45 -28.44 -1.10
CA ILE A 175 -12.68 -29.45 -1.81
C ILE A 175 -13.09 -30.83 -1.34
N ASN A 176 -13.27 -31.74 -2.30
CA ASN A 176 -13.77 -33.09 -2.01
C ASN A 176 -12.74 -34.15 -2.40
N PRO A 177 -12.44 -35.15 -1.53
CA PRO A 177 -11.53 -36.21 -1.87
C PRO A 177 -12.09 -37.04 -3.02
N ARG A 178 -11.23 -37.45 -3.93
CA ARG A 178 -11.56 -38.40 -4.99
C ARG A 178 -11.55 -39.82 -4.41
N SER A 179 -12.05 -40.76 -5.20
CA SER A 179 -12.13 -42.20 -4.79
C SER A 179 -10.77 -42.83 -4.45
N ASP A 180 -9.66 -42.20 -4.83
CA ASP A 180 -8.29 -42.64 -4.49
C ASP A 180 -7.88 -42.24 -3.06
N GLY A 181 -8.63 -41.33 -2.39
CA GLY A 181 -8.35 -40.81 -1.05
C GLY A 181 -7.07 -39.96 -0.97
N LYS A 182 -6.42 -39.68 -2.11
CA LYS A 182 -5.13 -38.98 -2.20
C LYS A 182 -5.17 -37.70 -3.00
N SER A 183 -6.17 -37.55 -3.84
CA SER A 183 -6.38 -36.35 -4.64
C SER A 183 -7.72 -35.72 -4.35
N PHE A 184 -7.82 -34.43 -4.60
CA PHE A 184 -8.99 -33.61 -4.35
C PHE A 184 -9.50 -32.97 -5.65
N GLN A 185 -10.78 -32.69 -5.68
CA GLN A 185 -11.42 -31.88 -6.72
C GLN A 185 -12.17 -30.72 -6.06
N GLY A 186 -12.19 -29.58 -6.76
CA GLY A 186 -13.04 -28.45 -6.41
C GLY A 186 -14.46 -28.62 -6.90
N LEU A 187 -15.25 -27.57 -6.73
CA LEU A 187 -16.68 -27.54 -7.09
C LEU A 187 -16.94 -27.28 -8.57
N TYR A 188 -15.95 -26.77 -9.31
CA TYR A 188 -16.09 -26.38 -10.70
C TYR A 188 -15.59 -27.50 -11.63
N GLY A 189 -16.43 -27.93 -12.59
CA GLY A 189 -16.11 -28.97 -13.56
C GLY A 189 -16.93 -28.83 -14.84
N ASP A 190 -16.98 -29.90 -15.64
CA ASP A 190 -17.71 -29.91 -16.92
C ASP A 190 -19.20 -29.60 -16.72
N GLY A 191 -19.69 -28.56 -17.40
CA GLY A 191 -21.08 -28.10 -17.31
C GLY A 191 -21.36 -27.16 -16.15
N THR A 192 -20.39 -26.88 -15.26
CA THR A 192 -20.53 -25.88 -14.20
C THR A 192 -20.46 -24.48 -14.80
N ASN A 193 -21.31 -23.59 -14.31
CA ASN A 193 -21.26 -22.17 -14.62
C ASN A 193 -21.57 -21.36 -13.36
N GLY A 194 -21.21 -20.09 -13.35
CA GLY A 194 -21.47 -19.24 -12.20
C GLY A 194 -20.72 -17.92 -12.24
N TYR A 195 -20.80 -17.21 -11.12
CA TYR A 195 -20.13 -15.92 -10.95
C TYR A 195 -19.51 -15.82 -9.54
N GLY A 196 -18.51 -14.96 -9.44
CA GLY A 196 -17.87 -14.58 -8.17
C GLY A 196 -18.24 -13.15 -7.78
N GLU A 197 -18.30 -12.90 -6.47
CA GLU A 197 -18.48 -11.57 -5.87
C GLU A 197 -17.36 -11.30 -4.89
N TYR A 198 -16.92 -10.04 -4.84
CA TYR A 198 -15.91 -9.65 -3.86
C TYR A 198 -16.19 -8.28 -3.27
N GLU A 199 -15.76 -8.10 -2.03
CA GLU A 199 -15.72 -6.82 -1.33
C GLU A 199 -14.42 -6.74 -0.52
N VAL A 200 -13.73 -5.60 -0.64
CA VAL A 200 -12.52 -5.30 0.12
C VAL A 200 -12.70 -3.98 0.83
N LYS A 201 -12.47 -3.97 2.14
CA LYS A 201 -12.44 -2.78 2.98
C LYS A 201 -11.11 -2.70 3.71
N GLU A 202 -10.43 -1.59 3.55
CA GLU A 202 -9.15 -1.32 4.19
C GLU A 202 -9.25 -0.03 5.00
N GLU A 203 -8.68 -0.03 6.19
CA GLU A 203 -8.68 1.09 7.11
C GLU A 203 -7.30 1.28 7.76
N GLY A 204 -7.08 2.48 8.30
CA GLY A 204 -5.87 2.80 9.03
C GLY A 204 -4.86 3.60 8.22
N GLY A 205 -3.58 3.41 8.51
CA GLY A 205 -2.51 4.17 7.85
C GLY A 205 -1.14 3.93 8.45
N VAL A 206 -0.20 4.69 7.92
CA VAL A 206 1.19 4.77 8.40
C VAL A 206 1.44 6.20 8.86
N ASP A 207 1.76 6.35 10.11
CA ASP A 207 2.11 7.62 10.74
C ASP A 207 3.62 7.71 10.98
N GLU A 208 4.21 8.87 10.79
CA GLU A 208 5.65 9.09 10.99
C GLU A 208 5.91 10.34 11.82
N PHE A 209 6.68 10.17 12.87
CA PHE A 209 7.21 11.22 13.71
C PHE A 209 8.69 11.45 13.37
N ASN A 210 9.05 12.67 12.99
CA ASN A 210 10.41 13.01 12.63
C ASN A 210 11.04 13.98 13.62
N LEU A 211 12.28 13.69 13.99
CA LEU A 211 13.19 14.62 14.65
C LEU A 211 14.29 14.99 13.66
N SER A 212 14.36 16.26 13.29
CA SER A 212 15.22 16.73 12.21
C SER A 212 16.18 17.81 12.70
N PHE A 213 17.39 17.79 12.15
CA PHE A 213 18.43 18.79 12.35
C PHE A 213 18.99 19.22 11.00
N GLY A 214 19.38 20.48 10.91
CA GLY A 214 20.00 20.96 9.68
C GLY A 214 20.57 22.35 9.82
N GLY A 215 21.26 22.79 8.81
CA GLY A 215 21.94 24.06 8.83
C GLY A 215 22.22 24.64 7.46
N ASN A 216 22.64 25.89 7.49
CA ASN A 216 22.96 26.69 6.33
C ASN A 216 24.42 27.13 6.41
N VAL A 217 25.22 26.73 5.42
CA VAL A 217 26.62 27.12 5.27
C VAL A 217 26.74 28.19 4.18
N LYS A 218 27.08 29.40 4.58
CA LYS A 218 27.36 30.56 3.70
C LYS A 218 26.21 30.94 2.71
N ASP A 219 24.96 30.55 3.01
CA ASP A 219 23.80 30.70 2.13
C ASP A 219 23.95 29.99 0.75
N VAL A 220 24.89 29.06 0.63
CA VAL A 220 25.21 28.26 -0.56
C VAL A 220 24.88 26.79 -0.37
N LEU A 221 25.19 26.21 0.77
CA LEU A 221 24.97 24.81 1.07
C LEU A 221 24.07 24.66 2.29
N TYR A 222 23.03 23.88 2.12
CA TYR A 222 22.10 23.48 3.19
C TYR A 222 22.21 21.96 3.37
N TRP A 223 22.25 21.52 4.61
CA TRP A 223 22.32 20.10 4.97
C TRP A 223 21.24 19.76 5.99
N GLY A 224 20.84 18.51 6.03
CA GLY A 224 19.88 18.03 7.00
C GLY A 224 19.97 16.54 7.24
N LEU A 225 19.62 16.18 8.46
CA LEU A 225 19.45 14.80 8.94
C LEU A 225 18.09 14.71 9.63
N SER A 226 17.36 13.64 9.38
CA SER A 226 16.10 13.32 10.06
C SER A 226 16.09 11.88 10.53
N VAL A 227 15.63 11.68 11.77
CA VAL A 227 15.31 10.36 12.33
C VAL A 227 13.80 10.24 12.35
N GLY A 228 13.27 9.22 11.66
CA GLY A 228 11.85 8.92 11.61
C GLY A 228 11.51 7.72 12.49
N ILE A 229 10.46 7.87 13.30
CA ILE A 229 9.78 6.77 14.01
C ILE A 229 8.42 6.62 13.38
N THR A 230 8.13 5.42 12.91
CA THR A 230 6.90 5.12 12.16
C THR A 230 6.02 4.15 12.92
N ASP A 231 4.70 4.34 12.79
CA ASP A 231 3.68 3.46 13.35
C ASP A 231 2.73 3.04 12.25
N ILE A 232 2.48 1.73 12.15
CA ILE A 232 1.50 1.13 11.24
C ILE A 232 0.32 0.64 12.06
N ASN A 233 -0.89 1.03 11.63
CA ASN A 233 -2.13 0.44 12.08
C ASN A 233 -2.99 0.22 10.84
N TYR A 234 -3.16 -1.02 10.44
CA TYR A 234 -3.85 -1.41 9.21
C TYR A 234 -4.85 -2.52 9.51
N LYS A 235 -6.07 -2.34 9.05
CA LYS A 235 -7.13 -3.35 9.15
C LYS A 235 -7.66 -3.61 7.75
N THR A 236 -7.87 -4.88 7.42
CA THR A 236 -8.56 -5.27 6.20
C THR A 236 -9.63 -6.31 6.48
N TYR A 237 -10.73 -6.14 5.79
CA TYR A 237 -11.79 -7.12 5.62
C TYR A 237 -11.87 -7.46 4.14
N THR A 238 -11.82 -8.75 3.82
CA THR A 238 -12.05 -9.23 2.46
C THR A 238 -13.16 -10.26 2.47
N TYR A 239 -14.04 -10.14 1.51
CA TYR A 239 -15.10 -11.09 1.17
C TYR A 239 -14.88 -11.57 -0.25
N TYR A 240 -14.92 -12.87 -0.46
CA TYR A 240 -15.01 -13.47 -1.78
C TYR A 240 -15.99 -14.63 -1.74
N GLY A 241 -17.02 -14.62 -2.59
CA GLY A 241 -18.02 -15.66 -2.69
C GLY A 241 -18.24 -16.07 -4.13
N GLU A 242 -18.65 -17.32 -4.35
CA GLU A 242 -19.06 -17.84 -5.64
C GLU A 242 -20.45 -18.48 -5.54
N ALA A 243 -21.25 -18.25 -6.60
CA ALA A 243 -22.50 -18.95 -6.84
C ALA A 243 -22.35 -19.77 -8.12
N LEU A 244 -22.47 -21.09 -7.98
CA LEU A 244 -22.23 -22.06 -9.05
C LEU A 244 -23.47 -22.92 -9.26
N ASP A 245 -23.88 -23.06 -10.52
CA ASP A 245 -24.86 -24.03 -10.98
C ASP A 245 -24.16 -25.27 -11.55
N ASN A 246 -24.74 -26.46 -11.37
CA ASN A 246 -24.15 -27.73 -11.74
C ASN A 246 -22.74 -27.94 -11.14
N ALA A 247 -22.55 -27.50 -9.89
CA ALA A 247 -21.33 -27.70 -9.14
C ALA A 247 -21.17 -29.15 -8.68
N TYR A 248 -19.94 -29.63 -8.56
CA TYR A 248 -19.59 -30.93 -8.04
C TYR A 248 -19.56 -30.89 -6.51
N ILE A 249 -20.72 -31.02 -5.88
CA ILE A 249 -20.88 -30.94 -4.42
C ILE A 249 -20.91 -32.34 -3.78
N ASN A 250 -20.64 -32.42 -2.50
CA ASN A 250 -20.91 -33.64 -1.72
C ASN A 250 -22.40 -33.72 -1.38
N ASP A 251 -23.02 -34.88 -1.53
CA ASP A 251 -24.43 -35.11 -1.17
C ASP A 251 -24.65 -35.10 0.37
N ASP A 252 -23.58 -35.24 1.13
CA ASP A 252 -23.54 -35.08 2.59
C ASP A 252 -22.44 -34.08 2.99
N ILE A 253 -22.82 -32.96 3.61
CA ILE A 253 -21.90 -31.92 4.10
C ILE A 253 -20.97 -32.42 5.24
N THR A 254 -21.12 -33.63 5.72
CA THR A 254 -20.17 -34.24 6.68
C THR A 254 -18.89 -34.73 6.01
N GLY A 255 -18.77 -34.61 4.67
CA GLY A 255 -17.57 -34.97 3.90
C GLY A 255 -17.42 -36.46 3.59
N VAL A 256 -18.42 -37.29 3.95
CA VAL A 256 -18.39 -38.75 3.72
C VAL A 256 -19.27 -39.19 2.55
N GLY A 257 -20.02 -38.26 1.95
CA GLY A 257 -20.98 -38.53 0.87
C GLY A 257 -20.33 -38.75 -0.50
N ASN A 258 -21.18 -38.96 -1.50
CA ASN A 258 -20.75 -39.05 -2.89
C ASN A 258 -20.77 -37.66 -3.54
N VAL A 259 -19.88 -37.44 -4.50
CA VAL A 259 -19.92 -36.23 -5.32
C VAL A 259 -21.08 -36.32 -6.31
N VAL A 260 -21.96 -35.32 -6.25
CA VAL A 260 -23.14 -35.18 -7.10
C VAL A 260 -23.17 -33.78 -7.73
N MET A 261 -23.96 -33.61 -8.79
CA MET A 261 -24.16 -32.28 -9.39
C MET A 261 -25.29 -31.56 -8.65
N GLY A 262 -25.02 -30.31 -8.22
CA GLY A 262 -25.99 -29.50 -7.51
C GLY A 262 -25.69 -28.00 -7.61
N SER A 263 -26.42 -27.17 -6.87
CA SER A 263 -26.09 -25.76 -6.70
C SER A 263 -25.12 -25.55 -5.54
N SER A 264 -24.20 -24.65 -5.69
CA SER A 264 -23.26 -24.24 -4.64
C SER A 264 -23.29 -22.74 -4.49
N MET A 265 -23.34 -22.27 -3.25
CA MET A 265 -23.04 -20.90 -2.88
C MET A 265 -22.12 -20.93 -1.68
N TYR A 266 -20.98 -20.28 -1.77
CA TYR A 266 -20.07 -20.16 -0.63
C TYR A 266 -19.45 -18.77 -0.56
N ALA A 267 -18.97 -18.38 0.61
CA ALA A 267 -18.30 -17.13 0.86
C ALA A 267 -17.16 -17.32 1.86
N LEU A 268 -15.98 -16.83 1.48
CA LEU A 268 -14.79 -16.74 2.31
C LEU A 268 -14.64 -15.31 2.82
N GLU A 269 -14.64 -15.13 4.15
CA GLU A 269 -14.47 -13.83 4.81
C GLU A 269 -13.19 -13.85 5.62
N ASN A 270 -12.32 -12.85 5.39
CA ASN A 270 -11.06 -12.72 6.10
C ASN A 270 -10.99 -11.39 6.85
N TYR A 271 -10.49 -11.46 8.07
CA TYR A 271 -10.13 -10.30 8.89
C TYR A 271 -8.65 -10.32 9.19
N LEU A 272 -7.97 -9.19 8.93
CA LEU A 272 -6.58 -8.99 9.27
C LEU A 272 -6.41 -7.64 9.97
N HIS A 273 -5.67 -7.64 11.08
CA HIS A 273 -5.22 -6.44 11.76
C HIS A 273 -3.70 -6.46 11.90
N THR A 274 -3.03 -5.63 11.11
CA THR A 274 -1.57 -5.46 11.14
C THR A 274 -1.20 -4.22 11.95
N THR A 275 -0.30 -4.40 12.89
CA THR A 275 0.32 -3.32 13.67
C THR A 275 1.83 -3.40 13.58
N GLY A 276 2.51 -2.26 13.66
CA GLY A 276 3.96 -2.29 13.61
C GLY A 276 4.59 -0.94 13.94
N THR A 277 5.78 -1.00 14.54
CA THR A 277 6.59 0.19 14.81
C THR A 277 7.95 0.03 14.14
N GLY A 278 8.43 1.10 13.51
CA GLY A 278 9.69 1.09 12.78
C GLY A 278 10.47 2.38 12.91
N PHE A 279 11.69 2.35 12.40
CA PHE A 279 12.55 3.53 12.35
C PHE A 279 13.30 3.62 11.03
N ASN A 280 13.62 4.85 10.63
CA ASN A 280 14.43 5.15 9.46
C ASN A 280 15.30 6.39 9.68
N LEU A 281 16.26 6.58 8.76
CA LEU A 281 17.09 7.76 8.67
C LEU A 281 16.97 8.41 7.30
N LYS A 282 16.96 9.74 7.27
CA LYS A 282 16.94 10.54 6.04
C LYS A 282 18.08 11.54 6.06
N LEU A 283 18.79 11.63 4.97
CA LEU A 283 19.88 12.57 4.76
C LEU A 283 19.57 13.46 3.57
N GLY A 284 19.97 14.72 3.64
CA GLY A 284 19.75 15.61 2.52
C GLY A 284 20.75 16.74 2.41
N VAL A 285 20.91 17.20 1.19
CA VAL A 285 21.74 18.37 0.84
C VAL A 285 20.98 19.19 -0.21
N ILE A 286 21.03 20.51 -0.07
CA ILE A 286 20.61 21.49 -1.09
C ILE A 286 21.75 22.44 -1.36
N ALA A 287 22.20 22.52 -2.59
CA ALA A 287 23.16 23.49 -3.07
C ALA A 287 22.46 24.64 -3.79
N ARG A 288 22.90 25.87 -3.52
CA ARG A 288 22.43 27.10 -4.18
C ARG A 288 23.63 27.80 -4.84
N PRO A 289 24.08 27.36 -6.04
CA PRO A 289 25.24 27.91 -6.70
C PRO A 289 25.09 29.40 -7.01
N ASN A 290 23.87 29.84 -7.25
CA ASN A 290 23.50 31.23 -7.48
C ASN A 290 22.07 31.54 -7.01
N ASN A 291 21.58 32.75 -7.18
CA ASN A 291 20.27 33.16 -6.70
C ASN A 291 19.11 32.54 -7.50
N MET A 292 19.37 31.99 -8.68
CA MET A 292 18.36 31.45 -9.59
C MET A 292 18.24 29.91 -9.51
N LEU A 293 19.34 29.22 -9.22
CA LEU A 293 19.40 27.76 -9.31
C LEU A 293 19.57 27.11 -7.91
N ARG A 294 18.83 26.06 -7.67
CA ARG A 294 18.98 25.15 -6.51
C ARG A 294 19.03 23.72 -6.99
N ILE A 295 19.89 22.93 -6.39
CA ILE A 295 20.07 21.50 -6.67
C ILE A 295 19.91 20.78 -5.34
N GLY A 296 19.02 19.80 -5.27
CA GLY A 296 18.75 19.00 -4.09
C GLY A 296 19.06 17.52 -4.31
N VAL A 297 19.60 16.87 -3.29
CA VAL A 297 19.75 15.41 -3.24
C VAL A 297 19.32 14.95 -1.86
N ALA A 298 18.53 13.87 -1.82
CA ALA A 298 18.18 13.23 -0.56
C ALA A 298 18.27 11.71 -0.68
N PHE A 299 18.53 11.07 0.44
CA PHE A 299 18.65 9.64 0.59
C PHE A 299 17.89 9.20 1.83
N HIS A 300 17.02 8.18 1.69
CA HIS A 300 16.31 7.58 2.80
C HIS A 300 16.71 6.12 2.93
N THR A 301 17.07 5.73 4.14
CA THR A 301 17.24 4.31 4.46
C THR A 301 15.89 3.59 4.41
N PRO A 302 15.88 2.28 4.30
CA PRO A 302 14.69 1.50 4.62
C PRO A 302 14.16 1.85 6.00
N THR A 303 12.87 1.71 6.18
CA THR A 303 12.27 1.62 7.51
C THR A 303 12.35 0.16 7.97
N TYR A 304 12.89 -0.04 9.16
CA TYR A 304 13.00 -1.35 9.80
C TYR A 304 11.85 -1.48 10.78
N TYR A 305 10.86 -2.31 10.43
CA TYR A 305 9.68 -2.55 11.23
C TYR A 305 9.76 -3.85 12.02
N SER A 306 9.25 -3.81 13.26
CA SER A 306 8.74 -4.97 13.99
C SER A 306 7.22 -4.97 13.83
N MET A 307 6.67 -6.05 13.29
CA MET A 307 5.28 -6.17 12.86
C MET A 307 4.57 -7.28 13.61
N LYS A 308 3.26 -7.13 13.77
CA LYS A 308 2.35 -8.14 14.29
C LYS A 308 1.10 -8.16 13.42
N ASP A 309 0.73 -9.34 12.95
CA ASP A 309 -0.54 -9.63 12.32
C ASP A 309 -1.43 -10.43 13.28
N ALA A 310 -2.71 -10.08 13.29
CA ALA A 310 -3.77 -10.81 13.98
C ALA A 310 -4.90 -11.08 12.97
N TYR A 311 -5.30 -12.32 12.80
CA TYR A 311 -6.19 -12.73 11.71
C TYR A 311 -7.09 -13.88 12.07
N ASN A 312 -8.23 -13.97 11.39
CA ASN A 312 -9.11 -15.12 11.36
C ASN A 312 -9.92 -15.14 10.07
N THR A 313 -10.39 -16.32 9.69
CA THR A 313 -11.14 -16.54 8.45
C THR A 313 -12.36 -17.40 8.73
N SER A 314 -13.47 -17.09 8.05
CA SER A 314 -14.68 -17.92 8.06
C SER A 314 -15.11 -18.28 6.64
N LEU A 315 -15.65 -19.48 6.48
CA LEU A 315 -16.23 -20.00 5.25
C LEU A 315 -17.67 -20.39 5.52
N GLY A 316 -18.61 -19.61 4.96
CA GLY A 316 -20.03 -19.97 4.92
C GLY A 316 -20.37 -20.67 3.63
N PHE A 317 -21.24 -21.66 3.64
CA PHE A 317 -21.62 -22.38 2.43
C PHE A 317 -23.07 -22.88 2.46
N ASP A 318 -23.64 -23.07 1.24
CA ASP A 318 -24.94 -23.63 0.96
C ASP A 318 -24.81 -24.57 -0.25
N TYR A 319 -24.92 -25.87 -0.03
CA TYR A 319 -24.88 -26.87 -1.08
C TYR A 319 -26.26 -27.49 -1.25
N SER A 320 -26.97 -27.09 -2.30
CA SER A 320 -28.33 -27.55 -2.62
C SER A 320 -29.32 -27.45 -1.43
N GLY A 321 -29.21 -26.35 -0.64
CA GLY A 321 -30.07 -26.08 0.53
C GLY A 321 -29.52 -26.59 1.86
N GLN A 322 -28.38 -27.28 1.88
CA GLN A 322 -27.67 -27.64 3.10
C GLN A 322 -26.69 -26.53 3.46
N LYS A 323 -27.00 -25.79 4.53
CA LYS A 323 -26.24 -24.61 4.97
C LYS A 323 -25.40 -24.90 6.19
N SER A 324 -24.16 -24.47 6.19
CA SER A 324 -23.28 -24.52 7.36
C SER A 324 -22.17 -23.47 7.26
N SER A 325 -21.32 -23.40 8.27
CA SER A 325 -20.12 -22.57 8.26
C SER A 325 -19.02 -23.17 9.11
N VAL A 326 -17.79 -22.93 8.73
CA VAL A 326 -16.57 -23.30 9.46
C VAL A 326 -15.68 -22.07 9.59
N SER A 327 -14.80 -22.05 10.58
CA SER A 327 -13.90 -20.92 10.83
C SER A 327 -12.54 -21.43 11.30
N THR A 328 -11.50 -20.69 10.97
CA THR A 328 -10.17 -20.90 11.55
C THR A 328 -10.15 -20.47 13.02
N ASP A 329 -9.14 -20.90 13.73
CA ASP A 329 -8.76 -20.28 14.98
C ASP A 329 -8.32 -18.81 14.76
N TYR A 330 -8.22 -18.06 15.86
CA TYR A 330 -7.62 -16.75 15.86
C TYR A 330 -6.09 -16.89 15.86
N GLY A 331 -5.45 -16.37 14.83
CA GLY A 331 -4.00 -16.44 14.64
C GLY A 331 -3.30 -15.12 14.94
N GLU A 332 -2.09 -15.22 15.45
CA GLU A 332 -1.18 -14.09 15.62
C GLU A 332 0.22 -14.46 15.10
N THR A 333 0.86 -13.56 14.37
CA THR A 333 2.21 -13.76 13.84
C THR A 333 3.05 -12.51 14.00
N TRP A 334 4.29 -12.68 14.48
CA TRP A 334 5.28 -11.61 14.60
C TRP A 334 6.35 -11.80 13.53
N TYR A 335 6.74 -10.68 12.90
CA TYR A 335 7.74 -10.68 11.83
C TYR A 335 8.41 -9.33 11.72
N ARG A 336 9.43 -9.25 10.86
CA ARG A 336 10.14 -8.01 10.55
C ARG A 336 10.02 -7.69 9.08
N LEU A 337 9.79 -6.40 8.79
CA LEU A 337 9.75 -5.89 7.44
C LEU A 337 10.81 -4.80 7.27
N ARG A 338 11.62 -4.94 6.23
CA ARG A 338 12.50 -3.89 5.75
C ARG A 338 11.91 -3.31 4.46
N THR A 339 11.56 -2.01 4.48
CA THR A 339 10.98 -1.30 3.34
C THR A 339 12.03 -0.92 2.29
N PRO A 340 11.64 -0.35 1.13
CA PRO A 340 12.59 0.06 0.09
C PRO A 340 13.54 1.18 0.50
N TRP A 341 14.71 1.22 -0.13
CA TRP A 341 15.57 2.39 -0.22
C TRP A 341 14.95 3.46 -1.12
N ARG A 342 15.22 4.75 -0.83
CA ARG A 342 14.75 5.87 -1.66
C ARG A 342 15.86 6.85 -1.97
N PHE A 343 15.91 7.30 -3.22
CA PHE A 343 16.85 8.32 -3.72
C PHE A 343 16.07 9.43 -4.40
N ILE A 344 16.34 10.68 -4.04
CA ILE A 344 15.67 11.85 -4.60
C ILE A 344 16.72 12.80 -5.17
N GLY A 345 16.57 13.16 -6.43
CA GLY A 345 17.33 14.20 -7.12
C GLY A 345 16.40 15.33 -7.54
N SER A 346 16.79 16.58 -7.31
CA SER A 346 15.89 17.72 -7.47
C SER A 346 16.59 18.94 -8.07
N LEU A 347 15.86 19.67 -8.90
CA LEU A 347 16.27 20.95 -9.48
C LEU A 347 15.17 21.99 -9.26
N ALA A 348 15.55 23.20 -8.86
CA ALA A 348 14.60 24.31 -8.79
C ALA A 348 15.18 25.60 -9.35
N GLY A 349 14.35 26.29 -10.13
CA GLY A 349 14.63 27.61 -10.71
C GLY A 349 13.82 28.70 -10.01
N VAL A 350 14.47 29.75 -9.56
CA VAL A 350 13.84 30.96 -9.03
C VAL A 350 13.88 32.04 -10.10
N ILE A 351 12.72 32.51 -10.55
CA ILE A 351 12.53 33.45 -11.66
C ILE A 351 12.20 34.83 -11.09
N GLY A 352 13.20 35.68 -11.04
CA GLY A 352 13.06 37.01 -10.44
C GLY A 352 12.61 36.93 -8.98
N THR A 353 11.63 37.74 -8.60
CA THR A 353 11.06 37.77 -7.23
C THR A 353 9.70 37.10 -7.13
N LYS A 354 9.18 36.60 -8.25
CA LYS A 354 7.78 36.14 -8.34
C LYS A 354 7.58 34.67 -8.69
N GLY A 355 8.51 34.04 -9.41
CA GLY A 355 8.31 32.69 -9.95
C GLY A 355 9.25 31.67 -9.32
N ILE A 356 8.73 30.41 -9.12
CA ILE A 356 9.53 29.24 -8.79
C ILE A 356 9.03 28.11 -9.68
N ILE A 357 9.96 27.36 -10.27
CA ILE A 357 9.67 26.08 -10.93
C ILE A 357 10.58 25.03 -10.29
N SER A 358 10.05 23.87 -9.98
CA SER A 358 10.78 22.77 -9.37
C SER A 358 10.49 21.46 -10.10
N LEU A 359 11.51 20.62 -10.22
CA LEU A 359 11.46 19.28 -10.79
C LEU A 359 12.16 18.34 -9.83
N ASP A 360 11.47 17.25 -9.45
CA ASP A 360 12.02 16.18 -8.64
C ASP A 360 11.93 14.86 -9.40
N TYR A 361 12.97 14.05 -9.27
CA TYR A 361 12.99 12.64 -9.64
C TYR A 361 13.28 11.82 -8.39
N GLU A 362 12.43 10.82 -8.13
CA GLU A 362 12.62 9.88 -7.03
C GLU A 362 12.65 8.45 -7.55
N ARG A 363 13.60 7.66 -7.05
CA ARG A 363 13.66 6.21 -7.25
C ARG A 363 13.36 5.50 -5.94
N VAL A 364 12.37 4.61 -5.97
CA VAL A 364 12.00 3.73 -4.84
C VAL A 364 12.28 2.29 -5.24
N ALA A 365 13.14 1.60 -4.50
CA ALA A 365 13.61 0.25 -4.85
C ALA A 365 12.74 -0.83 -4.19
N TYR A 366 11.51 -1.04 -4.68
CA TYR A 366 10.59 -2.04 -4.08
C TYR A 366 11.11 -3.48 -4.17
N ASP A 367 11.93 -3.79 -5.16
CA ASP A 367 12.66 -5.04 -5.29
C ASP A 367 13.67 -5.31 -4.15
N SER A 368 14.00 -4.29 -3.36
CA SER A 368 14.90 -4.40 -2.21
C SER A 368 14.20 -4.65 -0.87
N MET A 369 12.88 -4.77 -0.84
CA MET A 369 12.14 -5.14 0.38
C MET A 369 12.60 -6.48 0.92
N LYS A 370 12.46 -6.68 2.24
CA LYS A 370 12.76 -7.97 2.89
C LYS A 370 11.80 -8.27 4.01
N LEU A 371 11.39 -9.51 4.08
CA LEU A 371 10.68 -10.12 5.19
C LEU A 371 11.58 -11.09 5.94
N GLN A 372 11.45 -11.08 7.27
CA GLN A 372 12.19 -11.94 8.19
C GLN A 372 11.25 -12.41 9.31
N ASP A 373 11.54 -13.55 9.90
CA ASP A 373 10.86 -13.96 11.12
C ASP A 373 11.19 -13.02 12.31
N ASP A 374 10.56 -13.24 13.46
CA ASP A 374 10.80 -12.44 14.66
C ASP A 374 12.23 -12.58 15.22
N TYR A 375 12.92 -13.65 14.87
CA TYR A 375 14.33 -13.89 15.22
C TYR A 375 15.32 -13.22 14.27
N GLY A 376 14.85 -12.75 13.10
CA GLY A 376 15.66 -12.10 12.06
C GLY A 376 16.17 -13.05 10.98
N ASN A 377 15.64 -14.26 10.86
CA ASN A 377 15.94 -15.15 9.74
C ASN A 377 15.14 -14.73 8.51
N ASP A 378 15.78 -14.74 7.34
CA ASP A 378 15.15 -14.37 6.08
C ASP A 378 14.09 -15.41 5.66
N TYR A 379 12.93 -14.96 5.20
CA TYR A 379 11.94 -15.77 4.46
C TYR A 379 12.40 -15.88 3.01
N PHE A 380 13.22 -16.88 2.70
CA PHE A 380 13.92 -16.97 1.41
C PHE A 380 12.97 -17.01 0.21
N ASP A 381 11.93 -17.83 0.26
CA ASP A 381 10.97 -17.98 -0.83
C ASP A 381 10.18 -16.69 -1.03
N THR A 382 9.62 -16.12 0.03
CA THR A 382 8.87 -14.86 -0.01
C THR A 382 9.76 -13.67 -0.47
N ASN A 383 11.03 -13.65 -0.06
CA ASN A 383 11.98 -12.63 -0.53
C ASN A 383 12.36 -12.84 -2.00
N GLY A 384 12.35 -14.06 -2.50
CA GLY A 384 12.43 -14.39 -3.91
C GLY A 384 11.23 -13.84 -4.69
N ASP A 385 10.02 -14.05 -4.17
CA ASP A 385 8.78 -13.53 -4.75
C ASP A 385 8.75 -12.00 -4.80
N ILE A 386 9.28 -11.31 -3.79
CA ILE A 386 9.43 -9.85 -3.82
C ILE A 386 10.20 -9.41 -5.06
N SER A 387 11.32 -10.05 -5.36
CA SER A 387 12.16 -9.73 -6.53
C SER A 387 11.48 -10.10 -7.86
N ASN A 388 10.65 -11.14 -7.85
CA ASN A 388 9.92 -11.60 -9.03
C ASN A 388 8.71 -10.72 -9.35
N TYR A 389 7.96 -10.26 -8.32
CA TYR A 389 6.74 -9.50 -8.52
C TYR A 389 6.99 -8.01 -8.65
N TYR A 390 8.01 -7.46 -7.99
CA TYR A 390 8.23 -6.03 -7.89
C TYR A 390 9.54 -5.56 -8.51
N LYS A 391 9.47 -4.36 -9.07
CA LYS A 391 10.60 -3.59 -9.61
C LYS A 391 10.68 -2.23 -8.95
N GLY A 392 11.78 -1.54 -9.12
CA GLY A 392 11.89 -0.18 -8.63
C GLY A 392 10.99 0.79 -9.39
N VAL A 393 10.38 1.70 -8.66
CA VAL A 393 9.46 2.75 -9.15
C VAL A 393 10.21 4.04 -9.42
N ASN A 394 9.82 4.73 -10.50
CA ASN A 394 10.27 6.07 -10.81
C ASN A 394 9.12 7.05 -10.59
N ILE A 395 9.38 8.11 -9.82
CA ILE A 395 8.41 9.17 -9.55
C ILE A 395 9.00 10.48 -10.09
N ILE A 396 8.25 11.15 -10.95
CA ILE A 396 8.59 12.46 -11.50
C ILE A 396 7.58 13.47 -10.99
N ARG A 397 8.06 14.58 -10.41
CA ARG A 397 7.21 15.65 -9.89
C ARG A 397 7.62 16.97 -10.48
N ILE A 398 6.66 17.77 -10.91
CA ILE A 398 6.86 19.12 -11.45
C ILE A 398 5.93 20.05 -10.68
N GLY A 399 6.47 21.17 -10.20
CA GLY A 399 5.71 22.17 -9.48
C GLY A 399 6.09 23.60 -9.87
N ALA A 400 5.10 24.48 -9.83
CA ALA A 400 5.29 25.91 -10.06
C ALA A 400 4.56 26.73 -8.98
N GLU A 401 5.22 27.80 -8.51
CA GLU A 401 4.64 28.79 -7.61
C GLU A 401 4.81 30.18 -8.26
N TYR A 402 3.71 30.95 -8.33
CA TYR A 402 3.72 32.33 -8.78
C TYR A 402 3.19 33.26 -7.70
N ARG A 403 4.03 34.20 -7.27
CA ARG A 403 3.65 35.25 -6.31
C ARG A 403 2.99 36.40 -7.05
N VAL A 404 1.65 36.48 -6.91
CA VAL A 404 0.87 37.56 -7.53
C VAL A 404 1.24 38.88 -6.90
N ASP A 405 1.24 38.93 -5.55
CA ASP A 405 1.67 40.07 -4.73
C ASP A 405 2.45 39.54 -3.48
N PRO A 406 2.92 40.41 -2.57
CA PRO A 406 3.67 39.95 -1.37
C PRO A 406 2.89 39.01 -0.45
N GLN A 407 1.57 38.96 -0.55
CA GLN A 407 0.68 38.19 0.32
C GLN A 407 0.15 36.94 -0.39
N LEU A 408 -0.27 37.04 -1.66
CA LEU A 408 -0.94 36.00 -2.43
C LEU A 408 0.04 35.24 -3.33
N SER A 409 0.04 33.92 -3.24
CA SER A 409 0.74 33.00 -4.12
C SER A 409 -0.22 31.97 -4.73
N LEU A 410 -0.07 31.67 -6.01
CA LEU A 410 -0.78 30.62 -6.72
C LEU A 410 0.20 29.49 -7.05
N ARG A 411 -0.28 28.25 -7.08
CA ARG A 411 0.55 27.05 -7.29
C ARG A 411 -0.17 26.06 -8.19
N ALA A 412 0.64 25.32 -8.95
CA ALA A 412 0.19 24.18 -9.72
C ALA A 412 1.27 23.11 -9.71
N GLY A 413 0.86 21.85 -9.82
CA GLY A 413 1.77 20.72 -9.80
C GLY A 413 1.22 19.48 -10.48
N TYR A 414 2.15 18.61 -10.86
CA TYR A 414 1.87 17.31 -11.44
C TYR A 414 2.87 16.29 -10.89
N SER A 415 2.40 15.08 -10.59
CA SER A 415 3.23 13.95 -10.23
C SER A 415 2.81 12.72 -11.01
N TYR A 416 3.79 11.97 -11.48
CA TYR A 416 3.62 10.69 -12.16
C TYR A 416 4.51 9.63 -11.51
N GLU A 417 3.91 8.49 -11.17
CA GLU A 417 4.56 7.34 -10.57
C GLU A 417 4.31 6.10 -11.44
N THR A 418 5.39 5.42 -11.82
CA THR A 418 5.31 4.19 -12.63
C THR A 418 4.83 3.00 -11.78
N SER A 419 4.22 2.00 -12.43
CA SER A 419 3.85 0.76 -11.77
C SER A 419 5.06 0.09 -11.08
N PRO A 420 4.90 -0.41 -9.86
CA PRO A 420 5.93 -1.18 -9.15
C PRO A 420 6.04 -2.63 -9.63
N VAL A 421 5.08 -3.12 -10.40
CA VAL A 421 4.91 -4.54 -10.70
C VAL A 421 5.70 -4.93 -11.94
N ASN A 422 6.36 -6.08 -11.88
CA ASN A 422 7.07 -6.66 -13.02
C ASN A 422 6.09 -7.11 -14.12
N ASP A 423 6.52 -7.05 -15.36
CA ASP A 423 5.69 -7.35 -16.53
C ASP A 423 5.24 -8.83 -16.56
N ASP A 424 6.04 -9.75 -16.02
CA ASP A 424 5.67 -11.17 -15.96
C ASP A 424 4.55 -11.43 -14.94
N ALA A 425 4.56 -10.73 -13.80
CA ALA A 425 3.48 -10.78 -12.82
C ALA A 425 2.19 -10.14 -13.37
N LEU A 426 2.30 -8.96 -14.02
CA LEU A 426 1.15 -8.28 -14.63
C LEU A 426 0.50 -9.09 -15.76
N ASN A 427 1.27 -9.92 -16.47
CA ASN A 427 0.77 -10.71 -17.60
C ASN A 427 0.44 -12.16 -17.22
N ASN A 428 0.33 -12.49 -15.95
CA ASN A 428 0.03 -13.83 -15.44
C ASN A 428 0.97 -14.91 -16.00
N ARG A 429 2.28 -14.61 -16.10
CA ARG A 429 3.30 -15.55 -16.60
C ARG A 429 4.01 -16.30 -15.48
N ILE A 430 3.78 -15.91 -14.24
CA ILE A 430 4.31 -16.53 -13.03
C ILE A 430 3.20 -16.73 -12.02
N ASP A 431 3.32 -17.76 -11.20
CA ASP A 431 2.41 -17.99 -10.10
C ASP A 431 2.58 -16.92 -9.02
N ILE A 432 1.48 -16.46 -8.43
CA ILE A 432 1.47 -15.45 -7.38
C ILE A 432 1.11 -16.11 -6.06
N TYR A 433 2.04 -16.13 -5.13
CA TYR A 433 1.84 -16.68 -3.80
C TYR A 433 1.34 -15.61 -2.83
N THR A 434 0.21 -15.90 -2.19
CA THR A 434 -0.41 -15.06 -1.18
C THR A 434 -0.35 -15.75 0.18
N VAL A 435 -0.78 -15.08 1.24
CA VAL A 435 -0.96 -15.75 2.54
C VAL A 435 -2.08 -16.78 2.48
N SER A 436 -1.97 -17.83 3.28
CA SER A 436 -2.76 -19.04 3.13
C SER A 436 -4.29 -18.85 3.17
N THR A 437 -4.79 -17.86 3.91
CA THR A 437 -6.23 -17.64 4.06
C THR A 437 -6.78 -16.50 3.20
N THR A 438 -5.91 -15.70 2.57
CA THR A 438 -6.32 -14.60 1.70
C THR A 438 -5.78 -14.84 0.29
N PRO A 439 -6.49 -15.61 -0.57
CA PRO A 439 -6.01 -15.95 -1.90
C PRO A 439 -6.02 -14.75 -2.86
N ALA A 440 -6.82 -13.72 -2.56
CA ALA A 440 -6.97 -12.55 -3.41
C ALA A 440 -5.77 -11.61 -3.30
N TYR A 441 -5.42 -10.98 -4.43
CA TYR A 441 -4.35 -9.99 -4.51
C TYR A 441 -4.66 -8.90 -5.55
N GLY A 442 -3.85 -7.86 -5.56
CA GLY A 442 -4.01 -6.82 -6.57
C GLY A 442 -2.72 -6.11 -6.89
N PHE A 443 -2.55 -5.81 -8.18
CA PHE A 443 -1.39 -5.13 -8.74
C PHE A 443 -1.73 -3.71 -9.15
N ASP A 444 -1.01 -2.76 -8.53
CA ASP A 444 -1.15 -1.34 -8.83
C ASP A 444 -0.47 -0.99 -10.16
N LYS A 445 -1.19 -0.26 -11.02
CA LYS A 445 -0.66 0.35 -12.24
C LYS A 445 -0.11 1.75 -11.94
N ASP A 446 0.18 2.51 -12.99
CA ASP A 446 0.69 3.87 -12.86
C ASP A 446 -0.25 4.77 -12.06
N THR A 447 0.32 5.72 -11.33
CA THR A 447 -0.44 6.70 -10.55
C THR A 447 -0.13 8.12 -11.01
N GLN A 448 -1.16 8.95 -11.13
CA GLN A 448 -1.03 10.35 -11.53
C GLN A 448 -1.71 11.26 -10.51
N HIS A 449 -1.10 12.44 -10.28
CA HIS A 449 -1.67 13.48 -9.45
C HIS A 449 -1.62 14.82 -10.19
N PHE A 450 -2.74 15.52 -10.20
CA PHE A 450 -2.84 16.91 -10.64
C PHE A 450 -3.20 17.77 -9.43
N SER A 451 -2.51 18.88 -9.25
CA SER A 451 -2.73 19.72 -8.08
C SER A 451 -2.72 21.22 -8.41
N PHE A 452 -3.54 21.96 -7.67
CA PHE A 452 -3.62 23.40 -7.71
C PHE A 452 -3.77 23.92 -6.28
N GLY A 453 -3.33 25.16 -6.04
CA GLY A 453 -3.51 25.77 -4.73
C GLY A 453 -3.22 27.23 -4.67
N ALA A 454 -3.59 27.82 -3.55
CA ALA A 454 -3.34 29.22 -3.22
C ALA A 454 -2.86 29.34 -1.78
N GLY A 455 -2.02 30.34 -1.53
CA GLY A 455 -1.54 30.66 -0.19
C GLY A 455 -1.63 32.15 0.07
N TYR A 456 -2.03 32.51 1.28
CA TYR A 456 -2.14 33.90 1.72
C TYR A 456 -1.43 34.15 3.04
N LYS A 457 -0.68 35.27 3.11
CA LYS A 457 0.07 35.68 4.31
C LYS A 457 -0.57 36.88 4.99
N PHE A 458 -0.88 36.73 6.28
CA PHE A 458 -1.41 37.77 7.16
C PHE A 458 -0.32 38.19 8.17
N GLY A 459 0.75 38.85 7.69
CA GLY A 459 1.90 39.17 8.52
C GLY A 459 2.69 37.91 8.93
N LYS A 460 2.59 37.47 10.19
CA LYS A 460 3.25 36.27 10.70
C LYS A 460 2.44 34.99 10.48
N VAL A 461 1.14 35.10 10.30
CA VAL A 461 0.24 33.98 10.02
C VAL A 461 0.16 33.73 8.51
N TYR A 462 0.05 32.49 8.10
CA TYR A 462 -0.23 32.12 6.72
C TYR A 462 -1.27 31.00 6.67
N ALA A 463 -2.05 31.00 5.60
CA ALA A 463 -3.00 29.95 5.28
C ALA A 463 -2.79 29.53 3.83
N ASP A 464 -2.74 28.23 3.61
CA ASP A 464 -2.65 27.61 2.28
C ASP A 464 -3.79 26.63 2.08
N ILE A 465 -4.32 26.57 0.85
CA ILE A 465 -5.29 25.58 0.42
C ILE A 465 -4.82 24.92 -0.86
N ALA A 466 -5.05 23.62 -0.99
CA ALA A 466 -4.76 22.85 -2.19
C ALA A 466 -5.92 21.94 -2.56
N TYR A 467 -6.12 21.74 -3.85
CA TYR A 467 -6.90 20.67 -4.43
C TYR A 467 -5.96 19.70 -5.14
N VAL A 468 -6.15 18.42 -4.91
CA VAL A 468 -5.37 17.34 -5.55
C VAL A 468 -6.32 16.31 -6.11
N HIS A 469 -6.22 16.03 -7.40
CA HIS A 469 -6.88 14.92 -8.06
C HIS A 469 -5.89 13.80 -8.31
N ARG A 470 -6.19 12.58 -7.82
CA ARG A 470 -5.40 11.37 -8.04
C ARG A 470 -6.17 10.37 -8.87
N THR A 471 -5.51 9.78 -9.85
CA THR A 471 -6.00 8.62 -10.60
C THR A 471 -5.03 7.46 -10.44
N LYS A 472 -5.55 6.27 -10.13
CA LYS A 472 -4.80 5.04 -9.98
C LYS A 472 -5.66 3.87 -10.45
N GLU A 473 -5.07 2.95 -11.20
CA GLU A 473 -5.72 1.70 -11.57
C GLU A 473 -5.07 0.54 -10.81
N ARG A 474 -5.87 -0.47 -10.49
CA ARG A 474 -5.43 -1.72 -9.85
C ARG A 474 -6.10 -2.89 -10.55
N GLU A 475 -5.32 -3.87 -10.92
CA GLU A 475 -5.83 -5.16 -11.36
C GLU A 475 -6.00 -6.06 -10.15
N TYR A 476 -7.24 -6.44 -9.84
CA TYR A 476 -7.59 -7.26 -8.69
C TYR A 476 -7.94 -8.67 -9.17
N HIS A 477 -7.31 -9.67 -8.54
CA HIS A 477 -7.48 -11.10 -8.79
C HIS A 477 -8.09 -11.76 -7.57
N ALA A 478 -9.06 -12.64 -7.78
CA ALA A 478 -9.70 -13.39 -6.68
C ALA A 478 -8.79 -14.46 -6.08
N PHE A 479 -7.94 -15.06 -6.91
CA PHE A 479 -6.94 -16.05 -6.54
C PHE A 479 -5.84 -16.12 -7.61
N SER A 480 -4.75 -16.82 -7.36
CA SER A 480 -3.65 -16.95 -8.32
C SER A 480 -4.04 -17.79 -9.53
N PRO A 481 -3.56 -17.43 -10.73
CA PRO A 481 -3.61 -18.35 -11.86
C PRO A 481 -2.74 -19.58 -11.54
N VAL A 482 -3.11 -20.73 -12.05
CA VAL A 482 -2.23 -21.91 -12.06
C VAL A 482 -1.59 -21.99 -13.43
N VAL A 483 -0.42 -21.33 -13.58
CA VAL A 483 0.27 -21.21 -14.89
C VAL A 483 0.59 -22.56 -15.50
N ALA A 484 0.96 -23.55 -14.66
CA ALA A 484 1.28 -24.91 -15.10
C ALA A 484 0.10 -25.60 -15.81
N TYR A 485 -1.15 -25.25 -15.47
CA TYR A 485 -2.34 -25.85 -16.05
C TYR A 485 -3.02 -24.93 -17.09
N GLY A 486 -2.47 -23.72 -17.34
CA GLY A 486 -3.04 -22.76 -18.27
C GLY A 486 -4.37 -22.15 -17.78
N GLU A 487 -4.68 -22.25 -16.50
CA GLU A 487 -5.89 -21.69 -15.91
C GLU A 487 -5.72 -20.19 -15.64
N ALA A 488 -6.66 -19.38 -16.15
CA ALA A 488 -6.65 -17.96 -15.91
C ALA A 488 -7.34 -17.63 -14.58
N SER A 489 -6.74 -16.74 -13.78
CA SER A 489 -7.39 -16.17 -12.61
C SER A 489 -8.47 -15.20 -13.04
N PRO A 490 -9.67 -15.24 -12.43
CA PRO A 490 -10.65 -14.19 -12.64
C PRO A 490 -10.12 -12.87 -12.07
N SER A 491 -10.17 -11.82 -12.89
CA SER A 491 -9.66 -10.50 -12.51
C SER A 491 -10.56 -9.37 -12.97
N ASN A 492 -10.55 -8.27 -12.24
CA ASN A 492 -11.23 -7.03 -12.57
C ASN A 492 -10.29 -5.83 -12.48
N LEU A 493 -10.49 -4.87 -13.38
CA LEU A 493 -9.82 -3.57 -13.30
C LEU A 493 -10.60 -2.66 -12.36
N ILE A 494 -9.92 -2.23 -11.28
CA ILE A 494 -10.45 -1.26 -10.32
C ILE A 494 -9.86 0.11 -10.60
N LYS A 495 -10.70 1.08 -10.94
CA LYS A 495 -10.30 2.48 -11.12
C LYS A 495 -10.53 3.25 -9.83
N HIS A 496 -9.45 3.68 -9.19
CA HIS A 496 -9.45 4.49 -7.98
C HIS A 496 -9.20 5.95 -8.32
N ASN A 497 -10.18 6.80 -8.07
CA ASN A 497 -10.04 8.25 -8.11
C ASN A 497 -10.14 8.83 -6.70
N SER A 498 -9.38 9.88 -6.43
CA SER A 498 -9.44 10.59 -5.16
C SER A 498 -9.33 12.09 -5.43
N ASP A 499 -10.24 12.83 -4.83
CA ASP A 499 -10.28 14.29 -4.83
C ASP A 499 -10.00 14.78 -3.40
N GLN A 500 -8.87 15.45 -3.19
CA GLN A 500 -8.44 15.91 -1.87
C GLN A 500 -8.51 17.43 -1.79
N ILE A 501 -9.08 17.93 -0.68
CA ILE A 501 -9.01 19.34 -0.30
C ILE A 501 -8.14 19.42 0.95
N VAL A 502 -6.99 20.08 0.83
CA VAL A 502 -5.97 20.16 1.87
C VAL A 502 -5.85 21.60 2.34
N ALA A 503 -5.93 21.82 3.64
CA ALA A 503 -5.79 23.14 4.24
C ALA A 503 -4.69 23.15 5.28
N THR A 504 -3.77 24.14 5.19
CA THR A 504 -2.68 24.36 6.15
C THR A 504 -2.81 25.73 6.77
N LEU A 505 -2.69 25.80 8.09
CA LEU A 505 -2.53 27.04 8.85
C LEU A 505 -1.19 27.02 9.57
N GLY A 506 -0.46 28.14 9.50
CA GLY A 506 0.84 28.23 10.17
C GLY A 506 1.18 29.64 10.63
N VAL A 507 2.18 29.70 11.53
CA VAL A 507 2.68 30.95 12.13
C VAL A 507 4.20 30.95 12.11
N ARG A 508 4.78 32.05 11.59
CA ARG A 508 6.25 32.33 11.59
C ARG A 508 6.60 33.42 12.58
N PHE A 509 7.61 33.19 13.40
CA PHE A 509 7.99 34.13 14.49
C PHE A 509 9.50 34.10 14.78
#